data_a025f18d3260306bdc9d1c2521cfd712
#
_entry.id   a025f18d3260306bdc9d1c2521cfd712
#
_cell.length_a   1.000
_cell.length_b   1.000
_cell.length_c   1.000
_cell.angle_alpha   90.00
_cell.angle_beta   90.00
_cell.angle_gamma   90.00
#
_symmetry.space_group_name_H-M   'P 1'
#
loop_
_entity.id
_entity.type
_entity.pdbx_description
1 polymer ?
#
loop_
_entity_poly.entity_id
_entity_poly.type
_entity_poly.pdbx_seq_one_letter_code
_entity_poly.pdbx_strand_id
1 'polypeptide(L)'
;MKTVMLIIGIVLILGALASIGFCVYNLVKCYKGIRICRAGIIECGEKNQYAPIVEYNRAIAQFKEAIKSYYMTIGIDALVVILNAVVIYVNYL
;
A
#
# COMPACT_ATOMS: atom_id res chain seq x y z
N MET A 1 -19.43 29.63 -0.05
CA MET A 1 -19.38 28.41 -0.89
C MET A 1 -17.95 28.03 -1.31
N LYS A 2 -17.19 28.93 -1.92
CA LYS A 2 -15.81 28.64 -2.35
C LYS A 2 -14.90 28.23 -1.18
N THR A 3 -15.01 28.91 -0.03
CA THR A 3 -14.20 28.58 1.16
C THR A 3 -14.51 27.17 1.69
N VAL A 4 -15.79 26.76 1.70
CA VAL A 4 -16.19 25.43 2.14
C VAL A 4 -15.63 24.35 1.20
N MET A 5 -15.70 24.58 -0.11
CA MET A 5 -15.14 23.66 -1.10
C MET A 5 -13.62 23.53 -0.97
N LEU A 6 -12.94 24.66 -0.69
CA LEU A 6 -11.50 24.66 -0.44
C LEU A 6 -11.14 23.82 0.79
N ILE A 7 -11.86 24.00 1.89
CA ILE A 7 -11.65 23.25 3.13
C ILE A 7 -11.87 21.75 2.88
N ILE A 8 -12.95 21.37 2.19
CA ILE A 8 -13.24 19.98 1.86
C ILE A 8 -12.13 19.39 1.00
N GLY A 9 -11.68 20.11 -0.02
CA GLY A 9 -10.59 19.68 -0.89
C GLY A 9 -9.29 19.44 -0.13
N ILE A 10 -8.94 20.35 0.79
CA ILE A 10 -7.73 20.23 1.62
C ILE A 10 -7.85 19.02 2.55
N VAL A 11 -9.01 18.81 3.18
CA VAL A 11 -9.24 17.66 4.07
C VAL A 11 -9.12 16.35 3.30
N LEU A 12 -9.69 16.27 2.08
CA LEU A 12 -9.59 15.08 1.23
C LEU A 12 -8.14 14.80 0.83
N ILE A 13 -7.38 15.83 0.47
CA ILE A 13 -5.96 15.68 0.12
C ILE A 13 -5.16 15.17 1.32
N LEU A 14 -5.36 15.74 2.49
CA LEU A 14 -4.67 15.30 3.71
C LEU A 14 -5.03 13.87 4.08
N GLY A 15 -6.30 13.49 3.97
CA GLY A 15 -6.76 12.12 4.20
C GLY A 15 -6.12 11.14 3.23
N ALA A 16 -6.07 11.49 1.94
CA ALA A 16 -5.45 10.66 0.92
C ALA A 16 -3.94 10.50 1.15
N LEU A 17 -3.23 11.57 1.53
CA LEU A 17 -1.81 11.50 1.85
C LEU A 17 -1.54 10.61 3.07
N ALA A 18 -2.38 10.70 4.10
CA ALA A 18 -2.27 9.84 5.27
C ALA A 18 -2.51 8.37 4.89
N SER A 19 -3.50 8.09 4.03
CA SER A 19 -3.77 6.75 3.52
C SER A 19 -2.59 6.19 2.73
N ILE A 20 -1.98 7.01 1.85
CA ILE A 20 -0.79 6.62 1.09
C ILE A 20 0.36 6.26 2.04
N GLY A 21 0.61 7.08 3.05
CA GLY A 21 1.65 6.82 4.06
C GLY A 21 1.42 5.51 4.79
N PHE A 22 0.17 5.25 5.20
CA PHE A 22 -0.21 3.98 5.84
C PHE A 22 0.02 2.79 4.90
N CYS A 23 -0.37 2.91 3.63
CA CYS A 23 -0.16 1.86 2.63
C CYS A 23 1.33 1.58 2.40
N VAL A 24 2.16 2.63 2.30
CA VAL A 24 3.62 2.48 2.14
C VAL A 24 4.22 1.76 3.34
N TYR A 25 3.81 2.12 4.55
CA TYR A 25 4.28 1.44 5.78
C TYR A 25 3.94 -0.05 5.75
N ASN A 26 2.70 -0.40 5.36
CA ASN A 26 2.28 -1.79 5.26
C ASN A 26 2.99 -2.54 4.12
N LEU A 27 3.27 -1.85 2.99
CA LEU A 27 4.05 -2.42 1.91
C LEU A 27 5.45 -2.81 2.36
N VAL A 28 6.11 -1.95 3.13
CA VAL A 28 7.45 -2.25 3.69
C VAL A 28 7.37 -3.49 4.58
N LYS A 29 6.34 -3.60 5.41
CA LYS A 29 6.13 -4.78 6.25
C LYS A 29 5.91 -6.04 5.41
N CYS A 30 5.12 -5.96 4.34
CA CYS A 30 4.87 -7.10 3.44
C CYS A 30 6.16 -7.57 2.76
N TYR A 31 6.99 -6.65 2.27
CA TYR A 31 8.28 -6.99 1.66
C TYR A 31 9.23 -7.65 2.66
N LYS A 32 9.28 -7.15 3.89
CA LYS A 32 10.07 -7.78 4.96
C LYS A 32 9.56 -9.18 5.27
N GLY A 33 8.24 -9.37 5.32
CA GLY A 33 7.62 -10.69 5.54
C GLY A 33 7.99 -11.68 4.46
N ILE A 34 7.93 -11.28 3.18
CA ILE A 34 8.33 -12.10 2.04
C ILE A 34 9.81 -12.48 2.15
N ARG A 35 10.67 -11.54 2.51
CA ARG A 35 12.11 -11.78 2.67
C ARG A 35 12.38 -12.83 3.75
N ILE A 36 11.70 -12.72 4.89
CA ILE A 36 11.80 -13.68 5.98
C ILE A 36 11.32 -15.06 5.54
N CYS A 37 10.18 -15.12 4.83
CA CYS A 37 9.64 -16.38 4.32
C CYS A 37 10.58 -17.04 3.32
N ARG A 38 11.19 -16.27 2.42
CA ARG A 38 12.17 -16.81 1.45
C ARG A 38 13.39 -17.37 2.14
N ALA A 39 13.91 -16.68 3.16
CA ALA A 39 15.02 -17.18 3.96
C ALA A 39 14.65 -18.49 4.66
N GLY A 40 13.43 -18.59 5.20
CA GLY A 40 12.90 -19.81 5.80
C GLY A 40 12.81 -20.97 4.81
N ILE A 41 12.38 -20.71 3.57
CA ILE A 41 12.30 -21.72 2.51
C ILE A 41 13.69 -22.28 2.19
N ILE A 42 14.70 -21.41 2.06
CA ILE A 42 16.08 -21.82 1.80
C ILE A 42 16.59 -22.70 2.92
N GLU A 43 16.39 -22.30 4.18
CA GLU A 43 16.80 -23.05 5.35
C GLU A 43 16.10 -24.42 5.41
N CYS A 44 14.79 -24.47 5.18
CA CYS A 44 14.03 -25.73 5.18
C CYS A 44 14.47 -26.64 4.03
N GLY A 45 14.82 -26.10 2.88
CA GLY A 45 15.35 -26.85 1.75
C GLY A 45 16.67 -27.53 2.08
N GLU A 46 17.57 -26.84 2.77
CA GLU A 46 18.86 -27.40 3.24
C GLU A 46 18.67 -28.53 4.24
N LYS A 47 17.62 -28.42 5.08
CA LYS A 47 17.30 -29.44 6.09
C LYS A 47 16.34 -30.54 5.58
N ASN A 48 15.95 -30.50 4.31
CA ASN A 48 14.98 -31.42 3.69
C ASN A 48 13.61 -31.43 4.41
N GLN A 49 13.18 -30.28 4.88
CA GLN A 49 11.88 -30.07 5.51
C GLN A 49 10.92 -29.45 4.51
N TYR A 50 9.98 -30.25 3.94
CA TYR A 50 9.10 -29.77 2.89
C TYR A 50 7.77 -29.18 3.39
N ALA A 51 7.23 -29.67 4.51
CA ALA A 51 5.96 -29.17 5.03
C ALA A 51 5.99 -27.68 5.38
N PRO A 52 7.01 -27.15 6.10
CA PRO A 52 7.12 -25.72 6.32
C PRO A 52 7.27 -24.89 5.04
N ILE A 53 7.90 -25.45 3.98
CA ILE A 53 8.05 -24.76 2.70
C ILE A 53 6.68 -24.45 2.10
N VAL A 54 5.72 -25.37 2.17
CA VAL A 54 4.35 -25.14 1.66
C VAL A 54 3.68 -24.00 2.43
N GLU A 55 3.84 -23.94 3.74
CA GLU A 55 3.30 -22.85 4.57
C GLU A 55 3.94 -21.51 4.23
N TYR A 56 5.27 -21.46 4.03
CA TYR A 56 5.97 -20.24 3.63
C TYR A 56 5.50 -19.76 2.25
N ASN A 57 5.32 -20.67 1.29
CA ASN A 57 4.82 -20.29 -0.04
C ASN A 57 3.41 -19.72 0.03
N ARG A 58 2.55 -20.28 0.89
CA ARG A 58 1.20 -19.74 1.12
C ARG A 58 1.26 -18.33 1.72
N ALA A 59 2.13 -18.11 2.69
CA ALA A 59 2.32 -16.80 3.30
C ALA A 59 2.82 -15.77 2.27
N ILE A 60 3.76 -16.16 1.42
CA ILE A 60 4.27 -15.30 0.34
C ILE A 60 3.14 -14.91 -0.62
N ALA A 61 2.28 -15.87 -1.00
CA ALA A 61 1.13 -15.60 -1.87
C ALA A 61 0.17 -14.60 -1.22
N GLN A 62 -0.11 -14.72 0.08
CA GLN A 62 -0.93 -13.78 0.82
C GLN A 62 -0.31 -12.39 0.87
N PHE A 63 1.00 -12.29 1.10
CA PHE A 63 1.70 -11.00 1.08
C PHE A 63 1.65 -10.35 -0.30
N LYS A 64 1.79 -11.12 -1.38
CA LYS A 64 1.69 -10.61 -2.76
C LYS A 64 0.31 -10.05 -3.06
N GLU A 65 -0.75 -10.71 -2.61
CA GLU A 65 -2.12 -10.20 -2.76
C GLU A 65 -2.32 -8.90 -1.99
N ALA A 66 -1.81 -8.82 -0.75
CA ALA A 66 -1.87 -7.61 0.05
C ALA A 66 -1.12 -6.46 -0.63
N ILE A 67 0.07 -6.72 -1.17
CA ILE A 67 0.86 -5.74 -1.91
C ILE A 67 0.08 -5.19 -3.09
N LYS A 68 -0.56 -6.05 -3.88
CA LYS A 68 -1.39 -5.64 -5.02
C LYS A 68 -2.53 -4.72 -4.56
N SER A 69 -3.20 -5.08 -3.48
CA SER A 69 -4.28 -4.27 -2.91
C SER A 69 -3.78 -2.89 -2.47
N TYR A 70 -2.63 -2.82 -1.80
CA TYR A 70 -2.05 -1.54 -1.36
C TYR A 70 -1.65 -0.66 -2.55
N TYR A 71 -1.09 -1.22 -3.62
CA TYR A 71 -0.77 -0.45 -4.82
C TYR A 71 -2.03 0.12 -5.47
N MET A 72 -3.11 -0.65 -5.53
CA MET A 72 -4.39 -0.16 -6.05
C MET A 72 -4.92 1.00 -5.21
N THR A 73 -4.85 0.88 -3.89
CA THR A 73 -5.28 1.94 -2.96
C THR A 73 -4.44 3.21 -3.14
N ILE A 74 -3.12 3.07 -3.26
CA ILE A 74 -2.22 4.20 -3.51
C ILE A 74 -2.58 4.89 -4.82
N GLY A 75 -2.86 4.12 -5.88
CA GLY A 75 -3.27 4.66 -7.17
C GLY A 75 -4.56 5.48 -7.06
N ILE A 76 -5.56 4.97 -6.37
CA ILE A 76 -6.83 5.67 -6.14
C ILE A 76 -6.60 6.95 -5.33
N ASP A 77 -5.82 6.87 -4.25
CA ASP A 77 -5.51 8.02 -3.40
C ASP A 77 -4.74 9.11 -4.18
N ALA A 78 -3.81 8.69 -5.04
CA ALA A 78 -3.07 9.62 -5.90
C ALA A 78 -4.01 10.35 -6.86
N LEU A 79 -4.99 9.64 -7.46
CA LEU A 79 -5.99 10.26 -8.32
C LEU A 79 -6.84 11.26 -7.54
N VAL A 80 -7.24 10.95 -6.32
CA VAL A 80 -8.00 11.86 -5.46
C VAL A 80 -7.20 13.14 -5.21
N VAL A 81 -5.92 13.02 -4.88
CA VAL A 81 -5.04 14.19 -4.66
C VAL A 81 -4.94 15.04 -5.92
N ILE A 82 -4.68 14.43 -7.07
CA ILE A 82 -4.52 15.14 -8.34
C ILE A 82 -5.81 15.86 -8.71
N LEU A 83 -6.96 15.19 -8.64
CA LEU A 83 -8.26 15.79 -8.99
C LEU A 83 -8.59 16.96 -8.08
N ASN A 84 -8.39 16.83 -6.78
CA ASN A 84 -8.66 17.92 -5.84
C ASN A 84 -7.69 19.10 -6.04
N ALA A 85 -6.41 18.82 -6.32
CA ALA A 85 -5.43 19.85 -6.61
C ALA A 85 -5.80 20.62 -7.87
N VAL A 86 -6.23 19.94 -8.94
CA VAL A 86 -6.67 20.56 -10.19
C VAL A 86 -7.90 21.44 -9.94
N VAL A 87 -8.88 20.94 -9.19
CA VAL A 87 -10.09 21.72 -8.88
C VAL A 87 -9.73 22.98 -8.09
N ILE A 88 -8.87 22.88 -7.10
CA ILE A 88 -8.41 24.04 -6.32
C ILE A 88 -7.67 25.03 -7.23
N TYR A 89 -6.77 24.55 -8.06
CA TYR A 89 -6.02 25.38 -9.00
C TYR A 89 -6.94 26.15 -9.93
N VAL A 90 -7.90 25.48 -10.57
CA VAL A 90 -8.83 26.08 -11.53
C VAL A 90 -9.75 27.12 -10.85
N ASN A 91 -10.20 26.86 -9.63
CA ASN A 91 -11.16 27.73 -8.94
C ASN A 91 -10.52 28.91 -8.24
N TYR A 92 -9.24 28.82 -7.83
CA TYR A 92 -8.59 29.85 -7.00
C TYR A 92 -7.41 30.55 -7.69
N LEU A 93 -6.97 30.04 -8.81
CA LEU A 93 -5.90 30.63 -9.59
C LEU A 93 -6.36 30.91 -11.03
#